data_d0413bf1460058db871e9579cf8d3017
#
_entry.id   d0413bf1460058db871e9579cf8d3017
#
_cell.length_a   1.000
_cell.length_b   1.000
_cell.length_c   1.000
_cell.angle_alpha   90.00
_cell.angle_beta   90.00
_cell.angle_gamma   90.00
#
_symmetry.space_group_name_H-M   'P 1'
#
loop_
_entity.id
_entity.type
_entity.pdbx_description
1 polymer ?
#
loop_
_entity_poly.entity_id
_entity_poly.type
_entity_poly.pdbx_seq_one_letter_code
_entity_poly.pdbx_strand_id
1 'polypeptide(L)'
;MYQVLIVDDEPIVKIALRSMLDWGSLGFHICGTASNGQEALEMAERMHPDLIICDLKMPVMDGIDLIRTAKDRSMNCEFLVISNYEDFNYVRTALVLGASDYILKVSISPEELTTQLQKIK
;
A
#
# COMPACT_ATOMS: atom_id res chain seq x y z
N MET A 1 8.84 -11.09 -11.07
CA MET A 1 8.99 -10.13 -9.96
C MET A 1 7.67 -9.90 -9.25
N TYR A 2 7.76 -9.58 -7.99
CA TYR A 2 6.59 -9.26 -7.17
C TYR A 2 6.08 -7.87 -7.54
N GLN A 3 4.84 -7.77 -7.98
CA GLN A 3 4.28 -6.51 -8.50
C GLN A 3 3.70 -5.67 -7.35
N VAL A 4 4.10 -4.39 -7.30
CA VAL A 4 3.72 -3.47 -6.23
C VAL A 4 3.00 -2.27 -6.81
N LEU A 5 1.84 -1.93 -6.23
CA LEU A 5 1.09 -0.70 -6.51
C LEU A 5 1.21 0.21 -5.31
N ILE A 6 1.61 1.46 -5.52
CA ILE A 6 1.71 2.47 -4.46
C ILE A 6 0.52 3.41 -4.55
N VAL A 7 -0.18 3.62 -3.43
CA VAL A 7 -1.40 4.43 -3.38
C VAL A 7 -1.29 5.47 -2.25
N ASP A 8 -1.29 6.74 -2.61
CA ASP A 8 -1.30 7.84 -1.65
C ASP A 8 -1.75 9.09 -2.39
N ASP A 9 -2.54 9.94 -1.74
CA ASP A 9 -3.01 11.19 -2.35
C ASP A 9 -1.93 12.28 -2.33
N GLU A 10 -0.86 12.10 -1.56
CA GLU A 10 0.27 13.03 -1.51
C GLU A 10 1.33 12.64 -2.53
N PRO A 11 1.56 13.44 -3.59
CA PRO A 11 2.58 13.10 -4.59
C PRO A 11 3.97 12.90 -4.02
N ILE A 12 4.34 13.68 -2.98
CA ILE A 12 5.67 13.60 -2.38
C ILE A 12 5.90 12.23 -1.73
N VAL A 13 4.87 11.62 -1.15
CA VAL A 13 4.98 10.30 -0.53
C VAL A 13 5.22 9.24 -1.59
N LYS A 14 4.51 9.31 -2.71
CA LYS A 14 4.69 8.35 -3.81
C LYS A 14 6.10 8.44 -4.40
N ILE A 15 6.60 9.66 -4.60
CA ILE A 15 7.96 9.89 -5.10
C ILE A 15 8.99 9.35 -4.08
N ALA A 16 8.81 9.65 -2.81
CA ALA A 16 9.72 9.21 -1.76
C ALA A 16 9.81 7.69 -1.68
N LEU A 17 8.68 7.01 -1.72
CA LEU A 17 8.65 5.55 -1.67
C LEU A 17 9.35 4.92 -2.88
N ARG A 18 9.10 5.44 -4.08
CA ARG A 18 9.76 4.93 -5.29
C ARG A 18 11.27 5.10 -5.23
N SER A 19 11.74 6.21 -4.66
CA SER A 19 13.15 6.56 -4.63
C SER A 19 13.90 5.92 -3.46
N MET A 20 13.18 5.42 -2.47
CA MET A 20 13.76 4.97 -1.20
C MET A 20 14.58 3.70 -1.33
N LEU A 21 14.19 2.81 -2.22
CA LEU A 21 14.79 1.49 -2.38
C LEU A 21 15.17 1.22 -3.83
N ASP A 22 16.12 0.32 -4.01
CA ASP A 22 16.33 -0.34 -5.30
C ASP A 22 15.39 -1.55 -5.35
N TRP A 23 14.15 -1.28 -5.73
CA TRP A 23 13.07 -2.27 -5.70
C TRP A 23 13.41 -3.53 -6.51
N GLY A 24 13.99 -3.32 -7.70
CA GLY A 24 14.34 -4.43 -8.57
C GLY A 24 15.33 -5.40 -7.94
N SER A 25 16.34 -4.88 -7.23
CA SER A 25 17.33 -5.74 -6.59
C SER A 25 16.75 -6.55 -5.43
N LEU A 26 15.61 -6.11 -4.88
CA LEU A 26 14.90 -6.83 -3.83
C LEU A 26 13.85 -7.80 -4.39
N GLY A 27 13.69 -7.87 -5.70
CA GLY A 27 12.73 -8.76 -6.34
C GLY A 27 11.35 -8.15 -6.53
N PHE A 28 11.23 -6.82 -6.43
CA PHE A 28 9.97 -6.11 -6.57
C PHE A 28 9.98 -5.20 -7.80
N HIS A 29 8.81 -5.03 -8.40
CA HIS A 29 8.59 -4.09 -9.49
C HIS A 29 7.40 -3.21 -9.15
N ILE A 30 7.60 -1.88 -9.18
CA ILE A 30 6.50 -0.95 -8.98
C ILE A 30 5.74 -0.83 -10.30
N CYS A 31 4.58 -1.44 -10.39
CA CYS A 31 3.80 -1.48 -11.62
C CYS A 31 2.98 -0.20 -11.85
N GLY A 32 2.81 0.62 -10.82
CA GLY A 32 2.10 1.88 -10.95
C GLY A 32 1.93 2.60 -9.63
N THR A 33 1.37 3.80 -9.71
CA THR A 33 1.00 4.60 -8.54
C THR A 33 -0.41 5.15 -8.74
N ALA A 34 -1.16 5.30 -7.65
CA ALA A 34 -2.51 5.84 -7.67
C ALA A 34 -2.66 6.89 -6.58
N SER A 35 -3.63 7.79 -6.75
CA SER A 35 -3.85 8.93 -5.85
C SER A 35 -5.06 8.77 -4.94
N ASN A 36 -5.86 7.74 -5.13
CA ASN A 36 -7.00 7.42 -4.27
C ASN A 36 -7.39 5.96 -4.46
N GLY A 37 -8.32 5.49 -3.61
CA GLY A 37 -8.73 4.09 -3.64
C GLY A 37 -9.44 3.67 -4.91
N GLN A 38 -10.24 4.56 -5.50
CA GLN A 38 -10.97 4.25 -6.74
C GLN A 38 -9.99 4.00 -7.90
N GLU A 39 -9.03 4.90 -8.06
CA GLU A 39 -7.99 4.76 -9.08
C GLU A 39 -7.17 3.50 -8.86
N ALA A 40 -6.82 3.24 -7.58
CA ALA A 40 -6.07 2.04 -7.21
C ALA A 40 -6.83 0.76 -7.56
N LEU A 41 -8.14 0.74 -7.28
CA LEU A 41 -8.97 -0.43 -7.56
C LEU A 41 -9.03 -0.72 -9.06
N GLU A 42 -9.21 0.32 -9.87
CA GLU A 42 -9.22 0.17 -11.33
C GLU A 42 -7.88 -0.34 -11.86
N MET A 43 -6.79 0.19 -11.34
CA MET A 43 -5.44 -0.27 -11.73
C MET A 43 -5.20 -1.70 -11.28
N ALA A 44 -5.61 -2.04 -10.06
CA ALA A 44 -5.42 -3.39 -9.52
C ALA A 44 -6.17 -4.44 -10.32
N GLU A 45 -7.36 -4.12 -10.81
CA GLU A 45 -8.14 -5.04 -11.64
C GLU A 45 -7.47 -5.32 -12.99
N ARG A 46 -6.70 -4.35 -13.52
CA ARG A 46 -5.97 -4.51 -14.78
C ARG A 46 -4.60 -5.17 -14.59
N MET A 47 -3.90 -4.78 -13.54
CA MET A 47 -2.49 -5.12 -13.35
C MET A 47 -2.25 -6.32 -12.44
N HIS A 48 -3.23 -6.68 -11.63
CA HIS A 48 -3.14 -7.78 -10.66
C HIS A 48 -1.87 -7.70 -9.81
N PRO A 49 -1.68 -6.61 -9.04
CA PRO A 49 -0.50 -6.50 -8.18
C PRO A 49 -0.50 -7.57 -7.09
N ASP A 50 0.69 -7.94 -6.65
CA ASP A 50 0.85 -8.86 -5.52
C ASP A 50 0.74 -8.13 -4.19
N LEU A 51 1.11 -6.85 -4.19
CA LEU A 51 1.13 -6.01 -3.01
C LEU A 51 0.63 -4.61 -3.34
N ILE A 52 -0.22 -4.08 -2.48
CA ILE A 52 -0.64 -2.68 -2.52
C ILE A 52 -0.14 -2.00 -1.26
N ILE A 53 0.70 -0.98 -1.42
CA ILE A 53 1.12 -0.11 -0.32
C ILE A 53 0.20 1.10 -0.36
N CYS A 54 -0.64 1.28 0.66
CA CYS A 54 -1.65 2.33 0.62
C CYS A 54 -1.76 3.15 1.89
N ASP A 55 -2.02 4.43 1.73
CA ASP A 55 -2.48 5.30 2.78
C ASP A 55 -3.93 4.97 3.12
N LEU A 56 -4.36 5.28 4.34
CA LEU A 56 -5.74 5.03 4.77
C LEU A 56 -6.67 6.20 4.52
N LYS A 57 -6.20 7.43 4.67
CA LYS A 57 -7.03 8.62 4.50
C LYS A 57 -6.75 9.27 3.15
N MET A 58 -7.67 9.07 2.21
CA MET A 58 -7.57 9.62 0.87
C MET A 58 -8.95 10.09 0.42
N PRO A 59 -9.01 11.07 -0.50
CA PRO A 59 -10.30 11.49 -1.05
C PRO A 59 -10.88 10.42 -1.98
N VAL A 60 -12.14 10.57 -2.34
CA VAL A 60 -12.91 9.73 -3.26
C VAL A 60 -13.19 8.35 -2.67
N MET A 61 -12.16 7.54 -2.47
CA MET A 61 -12.25 6.25 -1.78
C MET A 61 -11.00 6.10 -0.92
N ASP A 62 -11.17 5.89 0.37
CA ASP A 62 -10.06 5.74 1.30
C ASP A 62 -9.48 4.32 1.29
N GLY A 63 -8.39 4.13 2.05
CA GLY A 63 -7.72 2.83 2.11
C GLY A 63 -8.55 1.73 2.73
N ILE A 64 -9.40 2.05 3.69
CA ILE A 64 -10.28 1.07 4.32
C ILE A 64 -11.28 0.52 3.29
N ASP A 65 -11.91 1.43 2.52
CA ASP A 65 -12.85 1.02 1.49
C ASP A 65 -12.16 0.25 0.37
N LEU A 66 -10.93 0.62 0.04
CA LEU A 66 -10.13 -0.12 -0.94
C LEU A 66 -9.88 -1.55 -0.47
N ILE A 67 -9.43 -1.73 0.76
CA ILE A 67 -9.16 -3.07 1.31
C ILE A 67 -10.46 -3.89 1.34
N ARG A 68 -11.54 -3.30 1.84
CA ARG A 68 -12.84 -3.97 1.93
C ARG A 68 -13.33 -4.42 0.56
N THR A 69 -13.27 -3.53 -0.42
CA THR A 69 -13.72 -3.84 -1.78
C THR A 69 -12.87 -4.92 -2.42
N ALA A 70 -11.55 -4.85 -2.25
CA ALA A 70 -10.65 -5.86 -2.79
C ALA A 70 -10.93 -7.24 -2.17
N LYS A 71 -11.18 -7.30 -0.87
CA LYS A 71 -11.52 -8.56 -0.20
C LYS A 71 -12.87 -9.09 -0.69
N ASP A 72 -13.87 -8.23 -0.84
CA ASP A 72 -15.20 -8.61 -1.34
C ASP A 72 -15.12 -9.16 -2.77
N ARG A 73 -14.19 -8.66 -3.57
CA ARG A 73 -13.99 -9.13 -4.95
C ARG A 73 -13.00 -10.29 -5.03
N SER A 74 -12.56 -10.81 -3.90
CA SER A 74 -11.60 -11.92 -3.81
C SER A 74 -10.32 -11.65 -4.57
N MET A 75 -9.86 -10.40 -4.56
CA MET A 75 -8.58 -10.03 -5.18
C MET A 75 -7.44 -10.61 -4.37
N ASN A 76 -6.53 -11.29 -5.06
CA ASN A 76 -5.40 -11.97 -4.40
C ASN A 76 -4.20 -11.04 -4.29
N CYS A 77 -4.25 -10.11 -3.36
CA CYS A 77 -3.14 -9.19 -3.11
C CYS A 77 -3.00 -8.92 -1.61
N GLU A 78 -1.76 -8.63 -1.21
CA GLU A 78 -1.45 -8.23 0.15
C GLU A 78 -1.55 -6.71 0.28
N PHE A 79 -1.82 -6.22 1.48
CA PHE A 79 -1.87 -4.79 1.76
C PHE A 79 -0.87 -4.42 2.84
N LEU A 80 0.00 -3.47 2.55
CA LEU A 80 0.87 -2.82 3.54
C LEU A 80 0.37 -1.39 3.70
N VAL A 81 -0.10 -1.06 4.89
CA VAL A 81 -0.70 0.23 5.17
C VAL A 81 0.36 1.22 5.65
N ILE A 82 0.33 2.43 5.12
CA ILE A 82 1.12 3.55 5.65
C ILE A 82 0.14 4.56 6.25
N SER A 83 0.47 5.10 7.42
CA SER A 83 -0.49 5.93 8.14
C SER A 83 0.20 6.99 8.99
N ASN A 84 -0.54 8.06 9.30
CA ASN A 84 -0.12 9.04 10.27
C ASN A 84 -0.34 8.52 11.68
N TYR A 85 0.36 9.10 12.65
CA TYR A 85 0.30 8.68 14.04
C TYR A 85 -1.13 8.70 14.61
N GLU A 86 -1.93 9.72 14.25
CA GLU A 86 -3.29 9.87 14.76
C GLU A 86 -4.32 8.93 14.13
N ASP A 87 -3.93 8.11 13.16
CA ASP A 87 -4.85 7.22 12.44
C ASP A 87 -5.01 5.84 13.09
N PHE A 88 -4.77 5.75 14.39
CA PHE A 88 -4.76 4.48 15.11
C PHE A 88 -5.99 3.60 14.87
N ASN A 89 -7.19 4.19 14.93
CA ASN A 89 -8.41 3.42 14.72
C ASN A 89 -8.54 2.90 13.29
N TYR A 90 -8.09 3.67 12.32
CA TYR A 90 -8.07 3.25 10.92
C TYR A 90 -7.10 2.09 10.71
N VAL A 91 -5.91 2.17 11.30
CA VAL A 91 -4.92 1.09 11.23
C VAL A 91 -5.49 -0.20 11.80
N ARG A 92 -6.12 -0.12 12.95
CA ARG A 92 -6.75 -1.27 13.60
C ARG A 92 -7.80 -1.91 12.69
N THR A 93 -8.67 -1.10 12.10
CA THR A 93 -9.70 -1.58 11.17
C THR A 93 -9.05 -2.25 9.96
N ALA A 94 -8.00 -1.66 9.41
CA ALA A 94 -7.29 -2.23 8.26
C ALA A 94 -6.72 -3.61 8.58
N LEU A 95 -6.11 -3.77 9.76
CA LEU A 95 -5.55 -5.05 10.18
C LEU A 95 -6.65 -6.10 10.37
N VAL A 96 -7.78 -5.71 10.95
CA VAL A 96 -8.94 -6.62 11.12
C VAL A 96 -9.46 -7.06 9.75
N LEU A 97 -9.45 -6.19 8.76
CA LEU A 97 -9.88 -6.52 7.39
C LEU A 97 -8.87 -7.38 6.64
N GLY A 98 -7.67 -7.57 7.19
CA GLY A 98 -6.68 -8.46 6.60
C GLY A 98 -5.46 -7.79 6.01
N ALA A 99 -5.18 -6.52 6.34
CA ALA A 99 -3.91 -5.91 5.96
C ALA A 99 -2.76 -6.69 6.62
N SER A 100 -1.66 -6.85 5.90
CA SER A 100 -0.53 -7.64 6.37
C SER A 100 0.21 -6.99 7.53
N ASP A 101 0.40 -5.66 7.43
CA ASP A 101 1.10 -4.89 8.45
C ASP A 101 0.91 -3.40 8.17
N TYR A 102 1.54 -2.55 8.97
CA TYR A 102 1.50 -1.11 8.77
C TYR A 102 2.85 -0.47 9.09
N ILE A 103 3.09 0.73 8.53
CA ILE A 103 4.24 1.56 8.84
C ILE A 103 3.74 2.97 9.09
N LEU A 104 4.24 3.62 10.14
CA LEU A 104 3.94 5.03 10.38
C LEU A 104 4.75 5.90 9.41
N LYS A 105 4.09 6.87 8.78
CA LYS A 105 4.75 7.76 7.80
C LYS A 105 5.97 8.47 8.39
N VAL A 106 5.90 8.86 9.67
CA VAL A 106 7.01 9.60 10.33
C VAL A 106 8.24 8.73 10.57
N SER A 107 8.09 7.41 10.56
CA SER A 107 9.21 6.50 10.84
C SER A 107 9.60 5.64 9.64
N ILE A 108 9.06 5.93 8.46
CA ILE A 108 9.46 5.20 7.26
C ILE A 108 10.95 5.46 6.98
N SER A 109 11.68 4.36 6.83
CA SER A 109 13.09 4.36 6.44
C SER A 109 13.30 3.23 5.45
N PRO A 110 14.42 3.25 4.69
CA PRO A 110 14.74 2.12 3.81
C PRO A 110 14.77 0.78 4.55
N GLU A 111 15.32 0.78 5.78
CA GLU A 111 15.45 -0.42 6.60
C GLU A 111 14.09 -0.96 7.03
N GLU A 112 13.22 -0.07 7.52
CA GLU A 112 11.87 -0.43 7.97
C GLU A 112 11.04 -0.98 6.82
N LEU A 113 11.07 -0.28 5.68
CA LEU A 113 10.32 -0.70 4.51
C LEU A 113 10.83 -2.04 3.98
N THR A 114 12.14 -2.22 3.89
CA THR A 114 12.75 -3.47 3.44
C THR A 114 12.33 -4.63 4.35
N THR A 115 12.36 -4.42 5.67
CA THR A 115 11.96 -5.45 6.64
C THR A 115 10.52 -5.88 6.41
N GLN A 116 9.60 -4.93 6.22
CA GLN A 116 8.20 -5.25 6.01
C GLN A 116 7.97 -5.96 4.67
N LEU A 117 8.66 -5.52 3.62
CA LEU A 117 8.54 -6.16 2.30
C LEU A 117 9.01 -7.61 2.32
N GLN A 118 10.09 -7.90 3.04
CA GLN A 118 10.61 -9.26 3.13
C GLN A 118 9.68 -10.18 3.91
N LYS A 119 8.94 -9.69 4.87
CA LYS A 119 7.93 -10.47 5.59
C LYS A 119 6.76 -10.86 4.68
N ILE A 120 6.39 -9.96 3.77
CA ILE A 120 5.26 -10.17 2.87
C ILE A 120 5.63 -11.14 1.74
N LYS A 121 6.86 -11.02 1.27
CA LYS A 121 7.36 -11.86 0.20
C LYS A 121 7.64 -13.28 0.69
#